data_608135cc7bb774dffdab4d16d1089f3f
#
_entry.id   608135cc7bb774dffdab4d16d1089f3f
#
_cell.length_a   1.000
_cell.length_b   1.000
_cell.length_c   1.000
_cell.angle_alpha   90.00
_cell.angle_beta   90.00
_cell.angle_gamma   90.00
#
_symmetry.space_group_name_H-M   'P 1'
#
loop_
_entity.id
_entity.type
_entity.pdbx_description
1 polymer ?
#
loop_
_entity_poly.entity_id
_entity_poly.type
_entity_poly.pdbx_seq_one_letter_code
_entity_poly.pdbx_strand_id
1 'polypeptide(L)'
;MHVQFAELPVFDQERAKAFYTGRLGCRVVTDAPMGDDGWRWIELGFQGAATSLHFVRRADETPSPEPVMVLVDEDVAGTVEALREQGVEIVSEPQEAFYQPGLTVAEFRDSEGNRMVVSSSK
;
A
#
# COMPACT_ATOMS: atom_id res chain seq x y z
N MET A 1 16.72 -5.48 15.23
CA MET A 1 16.44 -4.19 14.57
C MET A 1 15.52 -4.45 13.38
N HIS A 2 14.48 -3.62 13.18
CA HIS A 2 13.59 -3.67 12.02
C HIS A 2 13.01 -2.28 11.78
N VAL A 3 12.45 -2.06 10.60
CA VAL A 3 11.78 -0.80 10.29
C VAL A 3 10.42 -0.81 10.97
N GLN A 4 10.15 0.17 11.82
CA GLN A 4 8.85 0.26 12.51
C GLN A 4 7.76 0.77 11.59
N PHE A 5 8.02 1.81 10.81
CA PHE A 5 7.06 2.38 9.87
C PHE A 5 7.62 2.40 8.47
N ALA A 6 6.78 2.04 7.50
CA ALA A 6 7.01 2.38 6.11
C ALA A 6 6.15 3.62 5.83
N GLU A 7 6.78 4.69 5.32
CA GLU A 7 6.10 5.96 5.08
C GLU A 7 5.32 5.90 3.77
N LEU A 8 4.01 6.16 3.81
CA LEU A 8 3.14 6.14 2.64
C LEU A 8 2.67 7.56 2.34
N PRO A 9 2.99 8.12 1.16
CA PRO A 9 2.50 9.45 0.79
C PRO A 9 0.99 9.44 0.62
N VAL A 10 0.30 10.35 1.33
CA VAL A 10 -1.17 10.39 1.36
C VAL A 10 -1.65 11.84 1.23
N PHE A 11 -2.61 12.07 0.33
CA PHE A 11 -3.27 13.37 0.21
C PHE A 11 -4.54 13.41 1.05
N ASP A 12 -5.39 12.38 0.95
CA ASP A 12 -6.67 12.28 1.66
C ASP A 12 -6.62 11.09 2.63
N GLN A 13 -6.50 11.38 3.91
CA GLN A 13 -6.31 10.36 4.94
C GLN A 13 -7.51 9.41 5.08
N GLU A 14 -8.74 9.93 4.99
CA GLU A 14 -9.93 9.09 5.10
C GLU A 14 -10.03 8.12 3.94
N ARG A 15 -9.75 8.62 2.72
CA ARG A 15 -9.78 7.80 1.53
C ARG A 15 -8.71 6.71 1.58
N ALA A 16 -7.48 7.08 2.01
CA ALA A 16 -6.40 6.13 2.13
C ALA A 16 -6.68 5.08 3.21
N LYS A 17 -7.19 5.52 4.36
CA LYS A 17 -7.55 4.60 5.46
C LYS A 17 -8.59 3.59 4.98
N ALA A 18 -9.63 4.05 4.28
CA ALA A 18 -10.67 3.18 3.75
C ALA A 18 -10.11 2.18 2.73
N PHE A 19 -9.20 2.63 1.87
CA PHE A 19 -8.57 1.76 0.88
C PHE A 19 -7.77 0.64 1.54
N TYR A 20 -6.85 0.98 2.42
CA TYR A 20 -5.95 -0.01 3.02
C TYR A 20 -6.66 -0.95 3.97
N THR A 21 -7.64 -0.48 4.72
CA THR A 21 -8.43 -1.38 5.59
C THR A 21 -9.39 -2.23 4.78
N GLY A 22 -10.07 -1.67 3.78
CA GLY A 22 -11.09 -2.35 3.01
C GLY A 22 -10.58 -3.23 1.88
N ARG A 23 -9.48 -2.83 1.22
CA ARG A 23 -8.95 -3.56 0.07
C ARG A 23 -7.80 -4.49 0.42
N LEU A 24 -6.97 -4.11 1.39
CA LEU A 24 -5.77 -4.87 1.74
C LEU A 24 -5.84 -5.50 3.13
N GLY A 25 -6.94 -5.32 3.83
CA GLY A 25 -7.15 -5.97 5.12
C GLY A 25 -6.31 -5.43 6.27
N CYS A 26 -5.79 -4.21 6.15
CA CYS A 26 -5.06 -3.59 7.24
C CYS A 26 -5.97 -3.31 8.43
N ARG A 27 -5.40 -3.34 9.64
CA ARG A 27 -6.08 -2.90 10.85
C ARG A 27 -5.54 -1.54 11.26
N VAL A 28 -6.37 -0.75 11.93
CA VAL A 28 -5.95 0.55 12.47
C VAL A 28 -5.17 0.29 13.75
N VAL A 29 -3.89 0.68 13.76
CA VAL A 29 -3.05 0.61 14.95
C VAL A 29 -3.25 1.89 15.77
N THR A 30 -3.20 3.04 15.11
CA THR A 30 -3.39 4.33 15.74
C THR A 30 -4.09 5.27 14.76
N ASP A 31 -5.02 6.08 15.29
CA ASP A 31 -5.65 7.16 14.56
C ASP A 31 -5.94 8.25 15.58
N ALA A 32 -5.10 9.27 15.63
CA ALA A 32 -5.16 10.29 16.68
C ALA A 32 -4.89 11.68 16.12
N PRO A 33 -5.51 12.73 16.71
CA PRO A 33 -5.21 14.10 16.31
C PRO A 33 -3.72 14.41 16.48
N MET A 34 -3.17 15.18 15.53
CA MET A 34 -1.76 15.57 15.55
C MET A 34 -1.53 17.06 15.75
N GLY A 35 -2.54 17.87 15.52
CA GLY A 35 -2.43 19.32 15.60
C GLY A 35 -3.76 19.96 15.31
N ASP A 36 -3.74 21.27 14.99
CA ASP A 36 -4.97 22.04 14.81
C ASP A 36 -5.44 22.11 13.36
N ASP A 37 -4.69 21.53 12.42
CA ASP A 37 -4.98 21.61 10.99
C ASP A 37 -5.82 20.45 10.46
N GLY A 38 -6.24 19.54 11.33
CA GLY A 38 -7.05 18.39 10.96
C GLY A 38 -6.27 17.17 10.47
N TRP A 39 -4.96 17.28 10.29
CA TRP A 39 -4.14 16.14 9.94
C TRP A 39 -4.00 15.22 11.16
N ARG A 40 -4.13 13.93 10.96
CA ARG A 40 -4.07 12.95 12.06
C ARG A 40 -2.84 12.06 11.90
N TRP A 41 -2.39 11.52 13.01
CA TRP A 41 -1.41 10.44 13.01
C TRP A 41 -2.17 9.16 12.73
N ILE A 42 -1.96 8.55 11.56
CA ILE A 42 -2.62 7.30 11.22
C ILE A 42 -1.55 6.25 10.93
N GLU A 43 -1.67 5.15 11.65
CA GLU A 43 -0.78 4.01 11.51
C GLU A 43 -1.65 2.78 11.29
N LEU A 44 -1.36 2.03 10.22
CA LEU A 44 -2.10 0.82 9.84
C LEU A 44 -1.15 -0.37 9.87
N GLY A 45 -1.65 -1.53 10.29
CA GLY A 45 -0.85 -2.74 10.36
C GLY A 45 -1.37 -3.83 9.45
N PHE A 46 -0.46 -4.61 8.90
CA PHE A 46 -0.79 -5.87 8.23
C PHE A 46 -0.71 -7.00 9.25
N GLN A 47 -1.60 -7.98 9.14
CA GLN A 47 -1.63 -9.10 10.05
C GLN A 47 -0.30 -9.86 10.02
N GLY A 48 0.29 -10.05 11.20
CA GLY A 48 1.54 -10.81 11.35
C GLY A 48 2.80 -10.03 10.98
N ALA A 49 2.69 -8.77 10.58
CA ALA A 49 3.86 -7.98 10.17
C ALA A 49 4.35 -7.08 11.30
N ALA A 50 5.67 -6.94 11.41
CA ALA A 50 6.29 -6.08 12.41
C ALA A 50 6.33 -4.61 11.97
N THR A 51 6.33 -4.36 10.65
CA THR A 51 6.37 -3.00 10.09
C THR A 51 4.96 -2.54 9.77
N SER A 52 4.62 -1.32 10.22
CA SER A 52 3.32 -0.69 9.96
C SER A 52 3.44 0.32 8.82
N LEU A 53 2.30 0.75 8.28
CA LEU A 53 2.23 1.89 7.38
C LEU A 53 1.94 3.14 8.19
N HIS A 54 2.65 4.23 7.90
CA HIS A 54 2.39 5.54 8.48
C HIS A 54 2.14 6.53 7.35
N PHE A 55 1.06 7.31 7.43
CA PHE A 55 0.68 8.25 6.38
C PHE A 55 1.50 9.54 6.48
N VAL A 56 2.23 9.85 5.41
CA VAL A 56 2.99 11.09 5.28
C VAL A 56 2.23 12.03 4.35
N ARG A 57 2.09 13.29 4.74
CA ARG A 57 1.30 14.25 4.00
C ARG A 57 1.91 14.60 2.65
N ARG A 58 1.10 14.51 1.59
CA ARG A 58 1.43 14.99 0.25
C ARG A 58 0.77 16.34 0.02
N ALA A 59 1.46 17.20 -0.74
CA ALA A 59 0.93 18.53 -1.04
C ALA A 59 -0.16 18.50 -2.10
N ASP A 60 -0.17 17.50 -2.99
CA ASP A 60 -1.12 17.44 -4.09
C ASP A 60 -1.45 15.98 -4.44
N GLU A 61 -2.31 15.78 -5.45
CA GLU A 61 -2.76 14.46 -5.88
C GLU A 61 -2.03 13.93 -7.12
N THR A 62 -0.86 14.49 -7.45
CA THR A 62 -0.09 14.00 -8.58
C THR A 62 0.28 12.52 -8.35
N PRO A 63 -0.09 11.60 -9.27
CA PRO A 63 0.27 10.19 -9.11
C PRO A 63 1.78 9.99 -9.08
N SER A 64 2.24 9.02 -8.31
CA SER A 64 3.67 8.76 -8.23
C SER A 64 4.17 8.21 -9.57
N PRO A 65 5.30 8.74 -10.10
CA PRO A 65 5.89 8.22 -11.34
C PRO A 65 6.69 6.93 -11.11
N GLU A 66 7.05 6.67 -9.86
CA GLU A 66 7.87 5.52 -9.48
C GLU A 66 7.13 4.65 -8.47
N PRO A 67 7.51 3.37 -8.36
CA PRO A 67 6.98 2.53 -7.28
C PRO A 67 7.34 3.09 -5.91
N VAL A 68 6.35 3.07 -5.01
CA VAL A 68 6.51 3.63 -3.66
C VAL A 68 7.00 2.58 -2.67
N MET A 69 6.43 1.37 -2.73
CA MET A 69 6.88 0.29 -1.85
C MET A 69 6.48 -1.08 -2.42
N VAL A 70 7.06 -2.11 -1.84
CA VAL A 70 6.80 -3.49 -2.21
C VAL A 70 6.09 -4.18 -1.06
N LEU A 71 4.95 -4.79 -1.36
CA LEU A 71 4.20 -5.62 -0.42
C LEU A 71 4.45 -7.08 -0.78
N VAL A 72 4.65 -7.92 0.21
CA VAL A 72 4.87 -9.35 -0.02
C VAL A 72 3.56 -10.10 0.16
N ASP A 73 3.20 -10.91 -0.82
CA ASP A 73 1.98 -11.72 -0.81
C ASP A 73 2.25 -13.01 -1.60
N GLU A 74 2.03 -14.15 -0.98
CA GLU A 74 2.30 -15.43 -1.65
C GLU A 74 1.30 -15.75 -2.76
N ASP A 75 0.13 -15.11 -2.77
CA ASP A 75 -0.85 -15.28 -3.83
C ASP A 75 -1.04 -13.97 -4.61
N VAL A 76 -0.02 -13.60 -5.35
CA VAL A 76 -0.02 -12.36 -6.14
C VAL A 76 -1.20 -12.32 -7.10
N ALA A 77 -1.43 -13.44 -7.82
CA ALA A 77 -2.51 -13.49 -8.82
C ALA A 77 -3.89 -13.32 -8.18
N GLY A 78 -4.13 -13.98 -7.04
CA GLY A 78 -5.41 -13.86 -6.34
C GLY A 78 -5.64 -12.47 -5.80
N THR A 79 -4.61 -11.84 -5.25
CA THR A 79 -4.69 -10.48 -4.73
C THR A 79 -4.97 -9.48 -5.85
N VAL A 80 -4.29 -9.60 -6.98
CA VAL A 80 -4.53 -8.72 -8.13
C VAL A 80 -5.96 -8.86 -8.63
N GLU A 81 -6.47 -10.09 -8.73
CA GLU A 81 -7.84 -10.31 -9.19
C GLU A 81 -8.87 -9.70 -8.23
N ALA A 82 -8.67 -9.86 -6.93
CA ALA A 82 -9.55 -9.27 -5.93
C ALA A 82 -9.54 -7.73 -6.01
N LEU A 83 -8.36 -7.14 -6.19
CA LEU A 83 -8.24 -5.69 -6.36
C LEU A 83 -8.93 -5.22 -7.64
N ARG A 84 -8.75 -5.95 -8.75
CA ARG A 84 -9.40 -5.64 -10.02
C ARG A 84 -10.92 -5.64 -9.89
N GLU A 85 -11.47 -6.64 -9.22
CA GLU A 85 -12.91 -6.75 -9.02
C GLU A 85 -13.48 -5.59 -8.20
N GLN A 86 -12.65 -4.95 -7.40
CA GLN A 86 -13.04 -3.81 -6.57
C GLN A 86 -12.74 -2.47 -7.27
N GLY A 87 -12.38 -2.49 -8.54
CA GLY A 87 -12.17 -1.28 -9.32
C GLY A 87 -10.80 -0.64 -9.17
N VAL A 88 -9.84 -1.35 -8.57
CA VAL A 88 -8.47 -0.83 -8.41
C VAL A 88 -7.74 -0.90 -9.76
N GLU A 89 -7.01 0.16 -10.08
CA GLU A 89 -6.22 0.21 -11.31
C GLU A 89 -5.02 -0.73 -11.21
N ILE A 90 -4.92 -1.67 -12.15
CA ILE A 90 -3.78 -2.60 -12.21
C ILE A 90 -2.79 -2.04 -13.25
N VAL A 91 -1.60 -1.69 -12.79
CA VAL A 91 -0.56 -1.09 -13.63
C VAL A 91 0.16 -2.17 -14.43
N SER A 92 0.50 -3.29 -13.80
CA SER A 92 1.08 -4.43 -14.52
C SER A 92 0.54 -5.74 -13.92
N GLU A 93 0.24 -6.67 -14.83
CA GLU A 93 -0.30 -7.98 -14.48
C GLU A 93 0.76 -8.86 -13.83
N PRO A 94 0.37 -9.89 -13.07
CA PRO A 94 1.33 -10.83 -12.49
C PRO A 94 2.24 -11.41 -13.56
N GLN A 95 3.54 -11.36 -13.31
CA GLN A 95 4.57 -11.85 -14.21
C GLN A 95 5.83 -12.20 -13.44
N GLU A 96 6.69 -12.99 -14.04
CA GLU A 96 7.97 -13.29 -13.42
C GLU A 96 8.83 -12.02 -13.39
N ALA A 97 9.49 -11.77 -12.27
CA ALA A 97 10.37 -10.62 -12.13
C ALA A 97 11.60 -10.79 -13.03
N PHE A 98 11.94 -9.75 -13.81
CA PHE A 98 13.08 -9.83 -14.73
C PHE A 98 14.41 -9.97 -14.00
N TYR A 99 14.46 -9.51 -12.75
CA TYR A 99 15.69 -9.50 -11.94
C TYR A 99 15.86 -10.75 -11.08
N GLN A 100 14.83 -11.60 -10.98
CA GLN A 100 14.90 -12.77 -10.10
C GLN A 100 13.93 -13.87 -10.55
N PRO A 101 14.46 -14.97 -11.13
CA PRO A 101 13.62 -16.09 -11.53
C PRO A 101 12.86 -16.70 -10.34
N GLY A 102 11.62 -17.10 -10.56
CA GLY A 102 10.78 -17.71 -9.54
C GLY A 102 10.02 -16.72 -8.66
N LEU A 103 10.23 -15.42 -8.85
CA LEU A 103 9.55 -14.37 -8.12
C LEU A 103 8.44 -13.81 -9.00
N THR A 104 7.20 -13.82 -8.51
CA THR A 104 6.05 -13.23 -9.22
C THR A 104 5.79 -11.83 -8.71
N VAL A 105 5.66 -10.88 -9.62
CA VAL A 105 5.40 -9.48 -9.26
C VAL A 105 4.25 -8.92 -10.07
N ALA A 106 3.55 -7.95 -9.49
CA ALA A 106 2.50 -7.18 -10.14
C ALA A 106 2.50 -5.78 -9.56
N GLU A 107 1.73 -4.88 -10.13
CA GLU A 107 1.70 -3.51 -9.67
C GLU A 107 0.30 -2.93 -9.79
N PHE A 108 -0.14 -2.20 -8.77
CA PHE A 108 -1.42 -1.51 -8.76
C PHE A 108 -1.24 -0.09 -8.24
N ARG A 109 -2.27 0.76 -8.47
CA ARG A 109 -2.30 2.09 -7.86
C ARG A 109 -3.26 2.08 -6.68
N ASP A 110 -2.81 2.63 -5.55
CA ASP A 110 -3.69 2.79 -4.40
C ASP A 110 -4.62 4.01 -4.59
N SER A 111 -5.42 4.32 -3.57
CA SER A 111 -6.38 5.43 -3.61
C SER A 111 -5.72 6.79 -3.80
N GLU A 112 -4.43 6.90 -3.48
CA GLU A 112 -3.69 8.15 -3.55
C GLU A 112 -2.82 8.26 -4.81
N GLY A 113 -2.97 7.31 -5.74
CA GLY A 113 -2.18 7.28 -6.96
C GLY A 113 -0.76 6.73 -6.77
N ASN A 114 -0.46 6.16 -5.62
CA ASN A 114 0.85 5.54 -5.39
C ASN A 114 0.95 4.22 -6.15
N ARG A 115 2.06 4.02 -6.85
CA ARG A 115 2.36 2.74 -7.49
C ARG A 115 2.87 1.77 -6.42
N MET A 116 2.13 0.69 -6.23
CA MET A 116 2.42 -0.31 -5.21
C MET A 116 2.75 -1.62 -5.88
N VAL A 117 3.91 -2.18 -5.55
CA VAL A 117 4.32 -3.48 -6.07
C VAL A 117 3.84 -4.57 -5.13
N VAL A 118 3.28 -5.64 -5.68
CA VAL A 118 2.99 -6.86 -4.95
C VAL A 118 3.93 -7.93 -5.46
N SER A 119 4.63 -8.59 -4.54
CA SER A 119 5.66 -9.58 -4.89
C SER A 119 5.50 -10.82 -4.03
N SER A 120 5.65 -11.99 -4.65
CA SER A 120 5.80 -13.20 -3.86
C SER A 120 7.14 -13.16 -3.13
N SER A 121 7.26 -13.95 -2.06
CA SER A 121 8.56 -14.17 -1.46
C SER A 121 9.26 -15.31 -2.16
N LYS A 122 10.54 -15.43 -1.95
CA LYS A 122 11.30 -16.53 -2.51
C LYS A 122 11.04 -17.82 -1.80
#